data_a7ee810720c7dd822b90e514590b86ba
#
_entry.id   a7ee810720c7dd822b90e514590b86ba
#
_cell.length_a   1.000
_cell.length_b   1.000
_cell.length_c   1.000
_cell.angle_alpha   90.00
_cell.angle_beta   90.00
_cell.angle_gamma   90.00
#
_symmetry.space_group_name_H-M   'P 1'
#
loop_
_entity.id
_entity.type
_entity.pdbx_description
1 polymer ?
#
loop_
_entity_poly.entity_id
_entity_poly.type
_entity_poly.pdbx_seq_one_letter_code
_entity_poly.pdbx_strand_id
1 'polypeptide(L)'
;ARENFLVFFEDMYQELSKFGRLDALHICDNLGDHMIGHVYAKFSDEEEAADALNVMNGRYYDGRRMEVEFSPVTDFREARCRDFDEESCRRGGFCNFMHIKPVPMCLIRDMEEDADEERRREEMERAERRRKDDRRRRERKSDRRRRDRDRERKRRSRSRSRSDSRSTSRGRGSRDRSNSAAGNNS
;
A
#
# COMPACT_ATOMS: atom_id res chain seq x y z
N ALA A 1 36.95 -2.28 12.10
CA ALA A 1 36.56 -1.33 11.01
C ALA A 1 35.76 -2.04 9.92
N ARG A 2 36.21 -3.21 9.44
CA ARG A 2 35.50 -3.96 8.37
C ARG A 2 34.14 -4.46 8.82
N GLU A 3 34.03 -5.00 10.03
CA GLU A 3 32.77 -5.48 10.59
C GLU A 3 31.73 -4.36 10.71
N ASN A 4 32.12 -3.21 11.26
CA ASN A 4 31.22 -2.05 11.36
C ASN A 4 30.73 -1.56 9.98
N PHE A 5 31.58 -1.70 8.95
CA PHE A 5 31.19 -1.35 7.60
C PHE A 5 30.14 -2.31 7.04
N LEU A 6 30.31 -3.63 7.27
CA LEU A 6 29.32 -4.61 6.80
C LEU A 6 27.97 -4.42 7.50
N VAL A 7 27.98 -4.18 8.83
CA VAL A 7 26.74 -3.85 9.56
C VAL A 7 26.06 -2.61 8.99
N PHE A 8 26.86 -1.54 8.73
CA PHE A 8 26.32 -0.34 8.10
C PHE A 8 25.71 -0.60 6.71
N PHE A 9 26.38 -1.43 5.91
CA PHE A 9 25.89 -1.81 4.59
C PHE A 9 24.57 -2.59 4.70
N GLU A 10 24.49 -3.54 5.62
CA GLU A 10 23.28 -4.32 5.88
C GLU A 10 22.11 -3.44 6.34
N ASP A 11 22.36 -2.54 7.30
CA ASP A 11 21.35 -1.60 7.79
C ASP A 11 20.81 -0.72 6.66
N MET A 12 21.71 -0.15 5.85
CA MET A 12 21.31 0.73 4.74
C MET A 12 20.55 -0.05 3.66
N TYR A 13 21.00 -1.26 3.34
CA TYR A 13 20.32 -2.11 2.37
C TYR A 13 18.91 -2.48 2.84
N GLN A 14 18.76 -2.93 4.09
CA GLN A 14 17.46 -3.29 4.68
C GLN A 14 16.50 -2.10 4.74
N GLU A 15 16.97 -0.92 5.11
CA GLU A 15 16.12 0.27 5.13
C GLU A 15 15.69 0.71 3.73
N LEU A 16 16.59 0.70 2.77
CA LEU A 16 16.31 1.13 1.39
C LEU A 16 15.45 0.10 0.64
N SER A 17 15.66 -1.20 0.86
CA SER A 17 14.87 -2.26 0.20
C SER A 17 13.37 -2.24 0.56
N LYS A 18 12.99 -1.56 1.64
CA LYS A 18 11.58 -1.34 2.03
C LYS A 18 10.82 -0.45 1.04
N PHE A 19 11.52 0.41 0.30
CA PHE A 19 10.90 1.32 -0.67
C PHE A 19 10.77 0.69 -2.05
N GLY A 20 11.61 -0.30 -2.37
CA GLY A 20 11.56 -0.97 -3.64
C GLY A 20 12.77 -1.83 -3.92
N ARG A 21 12.93 -2.20 -5.18
CA ARG A 21 14.04 -3.04 -5.61
C ARG A 21 15.30 -2.20 -5.86
N LEU A 22 16.36 -2.54 -5.15
CA LEU A 22 17.68 -1.94 -5.35
C LEU A 22 18.44 -2.68 -6.48
N ASP A 23 18.84 -1.93 -7.51
CA ASP A 23 19.74 -2.41 -8.57
C ASP A 23 21.20 -2.31 -8.16
N ALA A 24 21.53 -1.32 -7.33
CA ALA A 24 22.89 -1.13 -6.83
C ALA A 24 22.89 -0.30 -5.54
N LEU A 25 23.80 -0.63 -4.62
CA LEU A 25 24.11 0.15 -3.43
C LEU A 25 25.63 0.32 -3.34
N HIS A 26 26.10 1.55 -3.36
CA HIS A 26 27.53 1.90 -3.32
C HIS A 26 27.81 2.81 -2.14
N ILE A 27 28.78 2.42 -1.32
CA ILE A 27 29.29 3.22 -0.21
C ILE A 27 30.69 3.67 -0.53
N CYS A 28 30.92 4.99 -0.45
CA CYS A 28 32.22 5.59 -0.75
C CYS A 28 33.19 5.44 0.41
N ASP A 29 34.43 5.02 0.10
CA ASP A 29 35.58 4.95 1.03
C ASP A 29 36.47 6.19 0.92
N ASN A 30 35.98 7.24 0.25
CA ASN A 30 36.68 8.50 0.11
C ASN A 30 36.69 9.28 1.44
N LEU A 31 37.75 10.06 1.66
CA LEU A 31 37.95 10.93 2.82
C LEU A 31 37.79 12.42 2.49
N GLY A 32 37.67 12.77 1.21
CA GLY A 32 37.45 14.15 0.77
C GLY A 32 36.05 14.63 1.16
N ASP A 33 35.93 15.90 1.57
CA ASP A 33 34.69 16.51 2.07
C ASP A 33 33.49 16.35 1.15
N HIS A 34 33.74 16.25 -0.16
CA HIS A 34 32.73 16.13 -1.19
C HIS A 34 32.21 14.69 -1.43
N MET A 35 32.79 13.69 -0.73
CA MET A 35 32.39 12.28 -0.88
C MET A 35 32.38 11.48 0.41
N ILE A 36 32.87 12.04 1.50
CA ILE A 36 32.94 11.32 2.78
C ILE A 36 31.55 10.95 3.27
N GLY A 37 31.33 9.65 3.52
CA GLY A 37 30.05 9.14 4.02
C GLY A 37 28.92 9.10 2.98
N HIS A 38 29.23 9.32 1.69
CA HIS A 38 28.23 9.23 0.65
C HIS A 38 27.85 7.79 0.38
N VAL A 39 26.53 7.59 0.28
CA VAL A 39 25.87 6.33 -0.09
C VAL A 39 25.05 6.58 -1.34
N TYR A 40 25.27 5.80 -2.38
CA TYR A 40 24.52 5.90 -3.62
C TYR A 40 23.67 4.66 -3.79
N ALA A 41 22.37 4.84 -3.85
CA ALA A 41 21.39 3.79 -4.08
C ALA A 41 20.74 3.98 -5.44
N LYS A 42 20.68 2.90 -6.22
CA LYS A 42 19.97 2.88 -7.49
C LYS A 42 18.77 1.94 -7.35
N PHE A 43 17.58 2.48 -7.54
CA PHE A 43 16.35 1.73 -7.60
C PHE A 43 16.01 1.31 -9.02
N SER A 44 15.23 0.25 -9.15
CA SER A 44 14.72 -0.20 -10.45
C SER A 44 13.66 0.74 -11.01
N ASP A 45 12.91 1.42 -10.14
CA ASP A 45 11.84 2.36 -10.47
C ASP A 45 12.13 3.75 -9.89
N GLU A 46 11.78 4.79 -10.63
CA GLU A 46 11.94 6.18 -10.23
C GLU A 46 10.99 6.57 -9.10
N GLU A 47 9.77 6.00 -9.07
CA GLU A 47 8.79 6.24 -8.01
C GLU A 47 9.31 5.71 -6.66
N GLU A 48 9.95 4.53 -6.66
CA GLU A 48 10.57 3.93 -5.46
C GLU A 48 11.70 4.81 -4.91
N ALA A 49 12.52 5.39 -5.81
CA ALA A 49 13.57 6.34 -5.43
C ALA A 49 12.99 7.63 -4.82
N ALA A 50 11.89 8.14 -5.37
CA ALA A 50 11.21 9.31 -4.84
C ALA A 50 10.60 9.04 -3.45
N ASP A 51 10.02 7.89 -3.24
CA ASP A 51 9.47 7.47 -1.94
C ASP A 51 10.58 7.35 -0.89
N ALA A 52 11.73 6.75 -1.25
CA ALA A 52 12.89 6.67 -0.38
C ALA A 52 13.40 8.07 0.01
N LEU A 53 13.53 8.99 -0.94
CA LEU A 53 13.94 10.37 -0.71
C LEU A 53 12.98 11.07 0.27
N ASN A 54 11.67 10.97 0.04
CA ASN A 54 10.66 11.65 0.85
C ASN A 54 10.65 11.17 2.32
N VAL A 55 10.91 9.88 2.54
CA VAL A 55 10.86 9.28 3.88
C VAL A 55 12.19 9.38 4.61
N MET A 56 13.32 9.20 3.92
CA MET A 56 14.63 9.13 4.56
C MET A 56 15.27 10.50 4.76
N ASN A 57 14.93 11.50 3.95
CA ASN A 57 15.52 12.82 4.08
C ASN A 57 15.20 13.46 5.43
N GLY A 58 16.22 13.87 6.14
CA GLY A 58 16.12 14.50 7.46
C GLY A 58 16.00 13.51 8.63
N ARG A 59 15.97 12.18 8.39
CA ARG A 59 16.07 11.17 9.47
C ARG A 59 17.48 11.16 10.06
N TYR A 60 17.59 10.54 11.21
CA TYR A 60 18.87 10.41 11.91
C TYR A 60 19.34 8.95 11.83
N TYR A 61 20.63 8.80 11.52
CA TYR A 61 21.37 7.54 11.63
C TYR A 61 22.57 7.76 12.55
N ASP A 62 22.72 6.96 13.59
CA ASP A 62 23.81 7.08 14.59
C ASP A 62 24.01 8.53 15.11
N GLY A 63 22.89 9.24 15.37
CA GLY A 63 22.91 10.62 15.88
C GLY A 63 23.24 11.69 14.82
N ARG A 64 23.47 11.32 13.58
CA ARG A 64 23.72 12.24 12.46
C ARG A 64 22.50 12.36 11.58
N ARG A 65 22.19 13.58 11.15
CA ARG A 65 21.10 13.82 10.22
C ARG A 65 21.50 13.36 8.82
N MET A 66 20.65 12.56 8.19
CA MET A 66 20.81 12.17 6.80
C MET A 66 20.25 13.26 5.87
N GLU A 67 21.00 13.58 4.85
CA GLU A 67 20.58 14.42 3.73
C GLU A 67 20.48 13.51 2.51
N VAL A 68 19.31 13.49 1.89
CA VAL A 68 19.02 12.63 0.75
C VAL A 68 18.60 13.51 -0.42
N GLU A 69 19.21 13.28 -1.58
CA GLU A 69 18.93 14.01 -2.80
C GLU A 69 19.08 13.10 -4.03
N PHE A 70 18.50 13.47 -5.14
CA PHE A 70 18.75 12.78 -6.40
C PHE A 70 20.16 13.06 -6.88
N SER A 71 20.88 11.99 -7.21
CA SER A 71 22.23 12.12 -7.75
C SER A 71 22.22 12.54 -9.21
N PRO A 72 23.05 13.52 -9.61
CA PRO A 72 23.24 13.86 -11.02
C PRO A 72 24.05 12.80 -11.79
N VAL A 73 24.62 11.82 -11.10
CA VAL A 73 25.40 10.74 -11.71
C VAL A 73 24.47 9.74 -12.37
N THR A 74 24.51 9.65 -13.69
CA THR A 74 23.69 8.72 -14.47
C THR A 74 24.37 7.38 -14.71
N ASP A 75 25.71 7.36 -14.78
CA ASP A 75 26.51 6.12 -14.91
C ASP A 75 27.61 6.07 -13.84
N PHE A 76 27.42 5.18 -12.89
CA PHE A 76 28.41 4.93 -11.82
C PHE A 76 29.73 4.34 -12.35
N ARG A 77 29.77 3.74 -13.53
CA ARG A 77 31.00 3.21 -14.12
C ARG A 77 31.96 4.32 -14.48
N GLU A 78 31.47 5.47 -14.94
CA GLU A 78 32.27 6.63 -15.22
C GLU A 78 32.73 7.37 -13.97
N ALA A 79 31.92 7.35 -12.92
CA ALA A 79 32.22 8.01 -11.65
C ALA A 79 33.22 7.22 -10.79
N ARG A 80 33.37 5.91 -11.00
CA ARG A 80 34.32 5.06 -10.27
C ARG A 80 35.76 5.33 -10.65
N CYS A 81 36.64 5.23 -9.65
CA CYS A 81 38.08 5.31 -9.86
C CYS A 81 38.62 3.95 -10.33
N ARG A 82 39.02 3.85 -11.60
CA ARG A 82 39.61 2.63 -12.14
C ARG A 82 40.91 2.26 -11.44
N ASP A 83 41.77 3.26 -11.14
CA ASP A 83 43.01 3.04 -10.42
C ASP A 83 42.76 2.44 -9.03
N PHE A 84 41.63 2.77 -8.39
CA PHE A 84 41.27 2.20 -7.09
C PHE A 84 40.80 0.74 -7.22
N ASP A 85 40.01 0.44 -8.24
CA ASP A 85 39.59 -0.93 -8.53
C ASP A 85 40.77 -1.84 -8.87
N GLU A 86 41.87 -1.27 -9.42
CA GLU A 86 43.14 -1.95 -9.73
C GLU A 86 44.16 -1.85 -8.55
N GLU A 87 43.76 -1.35 -7.39
CA GLU A 87 44.59 -1.15 -6.19
C GLU A 87 45.82 -0.26 -6.44
N SER A 88 45.76 0.58 -7.47
CA SER A 88 46.88 1.42 -7.94
C SER A 88 46.68 2.94 -7.72
N CYS A 89 45.56 3.35 -7.10
CA CYS A 89 45.25 4.77 -6.93
C CYS A 89 46.21 5.47 -5.97
N ARG A 90 47.02 6.40 -6.53
CA ARG A 90 48.01 7.18 -5.77
C ARG A 90 47.40 8.36 -5.01
N ARG A 91 46.14 8.75 -5.32
CA ARG A 91 45.42 9.85 -4.64
C ARG A 91 44.82 9.45 -3.31
N GLY A 92 44.75 8.13 -3.03
CA GLY A 92 44.19 7.59 -1.80
C GLY A 92 42.75 8.08 -1.56
N GLY A 93 42.39 8.29 -0.30
CA GLY A 93 41.04 8.75 0.06
C GLY A 93 40.66 10.16 -0.42
N PHE A 94 41.59 10.96 -0.91
CA PHE A 94 41.35 12.31 -1.44
C PHE A 94 41.14 12.32 -2.96
N CYS A 95 40.90 11.17 -3.57
CA CYS A 95 40.59 11.08 -5.00
C CYS A 95 39.25 11.73 -5.30
N ASN A 96 39.13 12.40 -6.43
CA ASN A 96 37.89 13.02 -6.93
C ASN A 96 36.93 12.00 -7.57
N PHE A 97 37.40 10.78 -7.85
CA PHE A 97 36.55 9.69 -8.33
C PHE A 97 36.13 8.81 -7.18
N MET A 98 34.98 8.15 -7.31
CA MET A 98 34.43 7.28 -6.28
C MET A 98 35.33 6.07 -6.02
N HIS A 99 35.75 5.91 -4.77
CA HIS A 99 36.33 4.70 -4.24
C HIS A 99 35.22 3.89 -3.60
N ILE A 100 34.72 2.87 -4.28
CA ILE A 100 33.62 2.06 -3.75
C ILE A 100 34.22 0.97 -2.86
N LYS A 101 33.77 0.91 -1.63
CA LYS A 101 34.21 -0.12 -0.69
C LYS A 101 33.67 -1.48 -1.07
N PRO A 102 34.54 -2.48 -1.27
CA PRO A 102 34.09 -3.80 -1.73
C PRO A 102 33.28 -4.52 -0.65
N VAL A 103 32.11 -5.05 -1.05
CA VAL A 103 31.24 -5.90 -0.25
C VAL A 103 31.31 -7.32 -0.79
N PRO A 104 31.34 -8.35 0.06
CA PRO A 104 31.30 -9.75 -0.37
C PRO A 104 30.04 -10.04 -1.20
N MET A 105 30.21 -10.64 -2.38
CA MET A 105 29.09 -10.96 -3.26
C MET A 105 28.09 -11.94 -2.65
N CYS A 106 28.56 -12.84 -1.75
CA CYS A 106 27.63 -13.72 -1.03
C CYS A 106 26.67 -12.92 -0.16
N LEU A 107 27.16 -11.90 0.56
CA LEU A 107 26.31 -11.05 1.40
C LEU A 107 25.26 -10.29 0.57
N ILE A 108 25.68 -9.70 -0.55
CA ILE A 108 24.74 -9.00 -1.45
C ILE A 108 23.63 -9.93 -1.91
N ARG A 109 23.98 -11.14 -2.37
CA ARG A 109 23.01 -12.11 -2.86
C ARG A 109 22.05 -12.57 -1.75
N ASP A 110 22.58 -12.87 -0.57
CA ASP A 110 21.76 -13.29 0.56
C ASP A 110 20.74 -12.19 0.94
N MET A 111 21.15 -10.93 0.92
CA MET A 111 20.26 -9.80 1.18
C MET A 111 19.23 -9.56 0.06
N GLU A 112 19.60 -9.78 -1.20
CA GLU A 112 18.66 -9.73 -2.33
C GLU A 112 17.59 -10.82 -2.20
N GLU A 113 17.99 -12.05 -1.85
CA GLU A 113 17.07 -13.17 -1.63
C GLU A 113 16.09 -12.87 -0.48
N ASP A 114 16.60 -12.38 0.67
CA ASP A 114 15.78 -12.01 1.83
C ASP A 114 14.77 -10.90 1.48
N ALA A 115 15.22 -9.85 0.80
CA ALA A 115 14.36 -8.75 0.38
C ALA A 115 13.28 -9.20 -0.63
N ASP A 116 13.61 -10.11 -1.53
CA ASP A 116 12.65 -10.70 -2.47
C ASP A 116 11.61 -11.60 -1.77
N GLU A 117 12.01 -12.33 -0.73
CA GLU A 117 11.10 -13.13 0.08
C GLU A 117 10.14 -12.24 0.88
N GLU A 118 10.64 -11.16 1.48
CA GLU A 118 9.83 -10.22 2.25
C GLU A 118 8.78 -9.54 1.36
N ARG A 119 9.18 -9.07 0.17
CA ARG A 119 8.25 -8.50 -0.82
C ARG A 119 7.16 -9.47 -1.23
N ARG A 120 7.51 -10.73 -1.51
CA ARG A 120 6.54 -11.79 -1.85
C ARG A 120 5.56 -12.06 -0.70
N ARG A 121 6.05 -12.04 0.54
CA ARG A 121 5.21 -12.23 1.73
C ARG A 121 4.22 -11.09 1.89
N GLU A 122 4.69 -9.86 1.77
CA GLU A 122 3.83 -8.67 1.84
C GLU A 122 2.77 -8.64 0.73
N GLU A 123 3.16 -9.00 -0.49
CA GLU A 123 2.22 -9.05 -1.62
C GLU A 123 1.12 -10.08 -1.38
N MET A 124 1.48 -11.27 -0.89
CA MET A 124 0.51 -12.30 -0.53
C MET A 124 -0.43 -11.82 0.58
N GLU A 125 0.09 -11.17 1.61
CA GLU A 125 -0.72 -10.63 2.70
C GLU A 125 -1.68 -9.54 2.21
N ARG A 126 -1.21 -8.63 1.37
CA ARG A 126 -2.05 -7.60 0.73
C ARG A 126 -3.15 -8.24 -0.14
N ALA A 127 -2.82 -9.27 -0.91
CA ALA A 127 -3.79 -9.99 -1.72
C ALA A 127 -4.84 -10.71 -0.85
N GLU A 128 -4.44 -11.31 0.25
CA GLU A 128 -5.36 -11.96 1.19
C GLU A 128 -6.29 -10.95 1.88
N ARG A 129 -5.75 -9.80 2.31
CA ARG A 129 -6.55 -8.70 2.87
C ARG A 129 -7.60 -8.19 1.87
N ARG A 130 -7.19 -7.97 0.60
CA ARG A 130 -8.12 -7.58 -0.48
C ARG A 130 -9.23 -8.60 -0.68
N ARG A 131 -8.89 -9.92 -0.71
CA ARG A 131 -9.88 -11.00 -0.84
C ARG A 131 -10.86 -11.03 0.34
N LYS A 132 -10.38 -10.82 1.58
CA LYS A 132 -11.23 -10.74 2.79
C LYS A 132 -12.17 -9.54 2.74
N ASP A 133 -11.69 -8.40 2.31
CA ASP A 133 -12.50 -7.19 2.19
C ASP A 133 -13.55 -7.31 1.09
N ASP A 134 -13.20 -7.88 -0.07
CA ASP A 134 -14.15 -8.14 -1.14
C ASP A 134 -15.24 -9.13 -0.72
N ARG A 135 -14.88 -10.18 0.03
CA ARG A 135 -15.85 -11.12 0.58
C ARG A 135 -16.82 -10.40 1.53
N ARG A 136 -16.31 -9.62 2.48
CA ARG A 136 -17.13 -8.83 3.41
C ARG A 136 -18.05 -7.85 2.68
N ARG A 137 -17.56 -7.22 1.61
CA ARG A 137 -18.34 -6.30 0.78
C ARG A 137 -19.48 -7.03 0.05
N ARG A 138 -19.23 -8.24 -0.46
CA ARG A 138 -20.26 -9.09 -1.09
C ARG A 138 -21.31 -9.54 -0.10
N GLU A 139 -20.92 -9.98 1.10
CA GLU A 139 -21.82 -10.36 2.20
C GLU A 139 -22.73 -9.19 2.59
N ARG A 140 -22.17 -8.01 2.85
CA ARG A 140 -22.96 -6.79 3.16
C ARG A 140 -23.95 -6.42 2.06
N LYS A 141 -23.57 -6.54 0.78
CA LYS A 141 -24.49 -6.31 -0.35
C LYS A 141 -25.60 -7.34 -0.40
N SER A 142 -25.30 -8.60 -0.13
CA SER A 142 -26.27 -9.69 -0.06
C SER A 142 -27.29 -9.45 1.04
N ASP A 143 -26.84 -9.12 2.27
CA ASP A 143 -27.69 -8.83 3.41
C ASP A 143 -28.59 -7.61 3.18
N ARG A 144 -28.05 -6.56 2.56
CA ARG A 144 -28.87 -5.39 2.18
C ARG A 144 -29.98 -5.79 1.22
N ARG A 145 -29.67 -6.58 0.18
CA ARG A 145 -30.68 -7.07 -0.78
C ARG A 145 -31.73 -7.97 -0.14
N ARG A 146 -31.35 -8.77 0.86
CA ARG A 146 -32.31 -9.57 1.63
C ARG A 146 -33.23 -8.68 2.45
N ARG A 147 -32.71 -7.71 3.18
CA ARG A 147 -33.49 -6.75 3.97
C ARG A 147 -34.46 -5.93 3.11
N ASP A 148 -34.03 -5.50 1.95
CA ASP A 148 -34.87 -4.74 1.02
C ASP A 148 -36.01 -5.61 0.47
N ARG A 149 -35.75 -6.87 0.12
CA ARG A 149 -36.78 -7.85 -0.28
C ARG A 149 -37.78 -8.14 0.85
N ASP A 150 -37.32 -8.27 2.08
CA ASP A 150 -38.19 -8.50 3.25
C ASP A 150 -39.07 -7.27 3.53
N ARG A 151 -38.50 -6.06 3.40
CA ARG A 151 -39.27 -4.82 3.51
C ARG A 151 -40.36 -4.71 2.42
N GLU A 152 -40.03 -5.08 1.22
CA GLU A 152 -41.01 -5.07 0.12
C GLU A 152 -42.11 -6.11 0.30
N ARG A 153 -41.77 -7.32 0.74
CA ARG A 153 -42.77 -8.34 1.11
C ARG A 153 -43.72 -7.84 2.20
N LYS A 154 -43.19 -7.22 3.26
CA LYS A 154 -44.01 -6.63 4.33
C LYS A 154 -44.90 -5.49 3.84
N ARG A 155 -44.43 -4.67 2.89
CA ARG A 155 -45.27 -3.62 2.28
C ARG A 155 -46.42 -4.23 1.45
N ARG A 156 -46.13 -5.24 0.65
CA ARG A 156 -47.16 -5.93 -0.19
C ARG A 156 -48.21 -6.65 0.71
N SER A 157 -47.81 -7.29 1.79
CA SER A 157 -48.77 -7.92 2.72
C SER A 157 -49.68 -6.90 3.40
N ARG A 158 -49.14 -5.74 3.83
CA ARG A 158 -49.94 -4.65 4.43
C ARG A 158 -50.90 -3.98 3.43
N SER A 159 -50.56 -3.90 2.14
CA SER A 159 -51.46 -3.37 1.13
C SER A 159 -52.63 -4.32 0.84
N ARG A 160 -52.41 -5.65 0.82
CA ARG A 160 -53.45 -6.65 0.69
C ARG A 160 -54.43 -6.65 1.85
N SER A 161 -53.95 -6.60 3.10
CA SER A 161 -54.86 -6.56 4.28
C SER A 161 -55.72 -5.28 4.32
N ARG A 162 -55.24 -4.16 3.75
CA ARG A 162 -56.02 -2.91 3.64
C ARG A 162 -57.09 -2.98 2.54
N SER A 163 -56.86 -3.73 1.44
CA SER A 163 -57.88 -3.91 0.41
C SER A 163 -59.02 -4.80 0.88
N ASP A 164 -58.74 -5.86 1.66
CA ASP A 164 -59.76 -6.76 2.19
C ASP A 164 -60.64 -6.08 3.25
N SER A 165 -60.09 -5.23 4.12
CA SER A 165 -60.86 -4.46 5.09
C SER A 165 -61.78 -3.40 4.47
N ARG A 166 -61.47 -2.90 3.24
CA ARG A 166 -62.35 -1.99 2.52
C ARG A 166 -63.50 -2.68 1.77
N SER A 167 -63.34 -3.94 1.36
CA SER A 167 -64.39 -4.72 0.70
C SER A 167 -65.48 -5.19 1.69
N THR A 168 -65.12 -5.50 2.94
CA THR A 168 -66.07 -5.88 4.00
C THR A 168 -66.92 -4.73 4.54
N SER A 169 -66.45 -3.48 4.46
CA SER A 169 -67.22 -2.30 4.91
C SER A 169 -68.27 -1.77 3.94
N ARG A 170 -68.23 -2.21 2.66
CA ARG A 170 -69.23 -1.84 1.66
C ARG A 170 -70.42 -2.79 1.54
N GLY A 171 -70.41 -3.92 2.26
CA GLY A 171 -71.47 -4.94 2.24
C GLY A 171 -72.57 -4.81 3.28
N ARG A 172 -72.57 -3.80 4.16
CA ARG A 172 -73.59 -3.63 5.20
C ARG A 172 -74.42 -2.35 5.09
N GLY A 173 -74.89 -2.03 3.90
CA GLY A 173 -75.64 -0.78 3.71
C GLY A 173 -76.74 -0.88 2.70
N SER A 174 -77.57 -1.95 2.66
CA SER A 174 -78.81 -1.94 1.91
C SER A 174 -79.69 -3.11 2.31
N ARG A 175 -80.41 -3.02 3.37
CA ARG A 175 -81.69 -3.70 3.65
C ARG A 175 -82.29 -2.97 4.86
N ASP A 176 -83.27 -2.13 4.54
CA ASP A 176 -84.52 -1.96 5.21
C ASP A 176 -85.16 -0.61 4.83
N ARG A 177 -86.01 -0.62 3.86
CA ARG A 177 -87.17 0.27 3.74
C ARG A 177 -88.15 -0.36 2.77
N SER A 178 -88.99 -1.22 3.30
CA SER A 178 -90.29 -1.43 2.68
C SER A 178 -91.27 -1.70 3.80
N ASN A 179 -92.33 -1.01 3.69
CA ASN A 179 -93.63 -1.27 4.29
C ASN A 179 -94.07 -0.41 5.44
N SER A 180 -94.90 0.51 5.15
CA SER A 180 -96.25 0.51 5.71
C SER A 180 -97.13 1.51 4.93
N ALA A 181 -98.02 0.94 4.21
CA ALA A 181 -99.15 1.63 3.63
C ALA A 181 -100.33 1.66 4.65
N ALA A 182 -101.34 2.34 4.22
CA ALA A 182 -102.72 2.41 4.71
C ALA A 182 -102.90 3.59 5.69
N GLY A 183 -103.73 4.43 5.43
CA GLY A 183 -105.13 4.38 4.95
C GLY A 183 -105.87 5.47 5.64
N ASN A 184 -106.81 5.95 4.99
CA ASN A 184 -108.13 6.46 5.36
C ASN A 184 -108.38 7.96 5.55
N ASN A 185 -109.16 8.42 4.66
CA ASN A 185 -110.54 8.95 4.82
C ASN A 185 -110.75 10.34 5.43
N SER A 186 -111.22 11.14 4.74
CA SER A 186 -112.49 11.84 4.64
C SER A 186 -112.28 13.22 4.06
#